data_3b2f548e169f23f09899ff4ad9dee465
#
_entry.id   3b2f548e169f23f09899ff4ad9dee465
#
_cell.length_a   1.000
_cell.length_b   1.000
_cell.length_c   1.000
_cell.angle_alpha   90.00
_cell.angle_beta   90.00
_cell.angle_gamma   90.00
#
_symmetry.space_group_name_H-M   'P 1'
#
loop_
_entity.id
_entity.type
_entity.pdbx_description
1 polymer ?
#
loop_
_entity_poly.entity_id
_entity_poly.type
_entity_poly.pdbx_seq_one_letter_code
_entity_poly.pdbx_strand_id
1 'polypeptide(L)'
;MDSTGPDAPRDQPVVPNPYLPVPPKGGPTPPIAPAPFVPGQRTNTLAIVSFVSSFFIGLVAIITGHIALAQIRARGELGRGFALAGLIIGYVATALFAILVVFAIIFASAIAAFVVAIDAGTSSGTATSSSAPESSAPESSTPLPTGQLGAADFDGGYLEFGTGVVIIDEYVDPMCPYCAQFEAANGELLAAGVASGDITLRVHSLTFLDRMSQGTDYSSRASAALTCQATLNPGETLAFLSALFANQPLEQTAGLSNGELAALATGASNIADCIDSGDYQAWSQQNTEAALTGPIEGAEIESVKGTPTVLVDGVQYTGSLTDTAEFSAFVASAF
;
A
#
# COMPACT_ATOMS: atom_id res chain seq x y z
N MET A 1 -57.89 28.48 -22.62
CA MET A 1 -57.03 27.79 -23.56
C MET A 1 -56.04 27.05 -22.65
N ASP A 2 -56.43 26.07 -22.24
CA ASP A 2 -56.40 24.61 -22.19
C ASP A 2 -54.93 24.10 -22.07
N SER A 3 -54.57 23.71 -20.84
CA SER A 3 -53.32 23.10 -20.45
C SER A 3 -53.59 21.64 -20.10
N THR A 4 -53.31 20.72 -21.03
CA THR A 4 -53.28 19.26 -20.77
C THR A 4 -51.90 18.83 -20.38
N GLY A 5 -51.75 18.39 -19.14
CA GLY A 5 -50.57 17.69 -18.61
C GLY A 5 -50.57 16.22 -19.04
N PRO A 6 -49.40 15.52 -19.03
CA PRO A 6 -49.28 14.15 -19.53
C PRO A 6 -49.89 13.13 -18.57
N ASP A 7 -50.58 12.16 -19.18
CA ASP A 7 -51.28 11.02 -18.60
C ASP A 7 -50.40 10.10 -17.71
N ALA A 8 -50.93 9.68 -16.58
CA ALA A 8 -50.46 8.60 -15.76
C ALA A 8 -50.61 7.23 -16.48
N PRO A 9 -49.72 6.26 -16.24
CA PRO A 9 -49.85 4.93 -16.85
C PRO A 9 -51.09 4.20 -16.32
N ARG A 10 -51.92 3.72 -17.24
CA ARG A 10 -53.10 2.87 -16.95
C ARG A 10 -52.67 1.53 -16.45
N ASP A 11 -53.25 1.07 -15.34
CA ASP A 11 -53.20 -0.31 -14.87
C ASP A 11 -53.66 -1.28 -15.95
N GLN A 12 -52.73 -2.10 -16.42
CA GLN A 12 -53.07 -3.23 -17.29
C GLN A 12 -53.44 -4.43 -16.41
N PRO A 13 -54.53 -5.14 -16.74
CA PRO A 13 -54.88 -6.36 -16.01
C PRO A 13 -53.82 -7.44 -16.19
N VAL A 14 -53.35 -8.00 -15.09
CA VAL A 14 -52.41 -9.13 -15.07
C VAL A 14 -53.12 -10.37 -15.64
N VAL A 15 -52.73 -10.81 -16.81
CA VAL A 15 -53.19 -12.07 -17.42
C VAL A 15 -52.45 -13.24 -16.72
N PRO A 16 -53.17 -14.23 -16.16
CA PRO A 16 -52.51 -15.37 -15.52
C PRO A 16 -51.75 -16.21 -16.57
N ASN A 17 -50.51 -16.54 -16.24
CA ASN A 17 -49.68 -17.41 -17.07
C ASN A 17 -50.17 -18.88 -16.95
N PRO A 18 -50.64 -19.53 -18.06
CA PRO A 18 -51.21 -20.86 -18.03
C PRO A 18 -50.19 -21.98 -17.81
N TYR A 19 -48.91 -21.69 -17.68
CA TYR A 19 -47.82 -22.68 -17.48
C TYR A 19 -47.25 -22.74 -16.08
N LEU A 20 -47.84 -22.06 -15.07
CA LEU A 20 -47.43 -22.27 -13.70
C LEU A 20 -48.27 -23.43 -13.08
N PRO A 21 -47.65 -24.46 -12.49
CA PRO A 21 -48.34 -25.51 -11.80
C PRO A 21 -49.11 -24.97 -10.60
N VAL A 22 -50.41 -25.18 -10.56
CA VAL A 22 -51.28 -24.82 -9.45
C VAL A 22 -50.87 -25.66 -8.24
N PRO A 23 -50.61 -25.07 -7.07
CA PRO A 23 -50.32 -25.84 -5.87
C PRO A 23 -51.57 -26.67 -5.48
N PRO A 24 -51.40 -27.97 -5.08
CA PRO A 24 -52.54 -28.80 -4.71
C PRO A 24 -53.21 -28.24 -3.46
N LYS A 25 -54.55 -28.14 -3.51
CA LYS A 25 -55.39 -27.76 -2.38
C LYS A 25 -55.19 -28.76 -1.23
N GLY A 26 -54.97 -28.24 -0.02
CA GLY A 26 -54.62 -28.94 1.20
C GLY A 26 -55.46 -30.20 1.45
N GLY A 27 -54.82 -31.34 1.36
CA GLY A 27 -55.26 -32.57 2.02
C GLY A 27 -54.68 -32.60 3.46
N PRO A 28 -55.28 -33.38 4.38
CA PRO A 28 -54.74 -33.49 5.73
C PRO A 28 -53.30 -33.99 5.70
N THR A 29 -52.39 -33.25 6.33
CA THR A 29 -51.00 -33.64 6.49
C THR A 29 -50.94 -35.01 7.19
N PRO A 30 -50.26 -36.00 6.60
CA PRO A 30 -50.02 -37.24 7.32
C PRO A 30 -49.17 -36.97 8.57
N PRO A 31 -49.37 -37.71 9.68
CA PRO A 31 -48.56 -37.53 10.88
C PRO A 31 -47.08 -37.73 10.53
N ILE A 32 -46.26 -36.77 10.92
CA ILE A 32 -44.80 -36.84 10.76
C ILE A 32 -44.32 -38.05 11.58
N ALA A 33 -43.94 -39.15 10.92
CA ALA A 33 -43.28 -40.24 11.57
C ALA A 33 -41.97 -39.73 12.21
N PRO A 34 -41.66 -40.05 13.47
CA PRO A 34 -40.38 -39.64 14.07
C PRO A 34 -39.25 -40.22 13.22
N ALA A 35 -38.33 -39.37 12.84
CA ALA A 35 -37.13 -39.75 12.07
C ALA A 35 -36.43 -40.92 12.82
N PRO A 36 -35.97 -41.96 12.11
CA PRO A 36 -35.26 -43.06 12.73
C PRO A 36 -34.05 -42.53 13.49
N PHE A 37 -33.97 -42.87 14.78
CA PHE A 37 -32.82 -42.53 15.63
C PHE A 37 -31.60 -43.27 15.06
N VAL A 38 -30.71 -42.56 14.39
CA VAL A 38 -29.42 -43.09 13.92
C VAL A 38 -28.53 -43.21 15.15
N PRO A 39 -28.13 -44.43 15.59
CA PRO A 39 -27.28 -44.58 16.76
C PRO A 39 -25.94 -43.87 16.51
N GLY A 40 -25.57 -42.96 17.41
CA GLY A 40 -24.39 -42.14 17.50
C GLY A 40 -23.24 -42.42 16.54
N GLN A 41 -23.11 -41.62 15.50
CA GLN A 41 -21.88 -41.54 14.75
C GLN A 41 -20.79 -41.03 15.71
N ARG A 42 -19.81 -41.89 15.99
CA ARG A 42 -18.68 -41.53 16.88
C ARG A 42 -17.76 -40.53 16.18
N THR A 43 -17.42 -39.48 16.89
CA THR A 43 -16.39 -38.53 16.42
C THR A 43 -15.04 -39.24 16.41
N ASN A 44 -14.27 -39.08 15.32
CA ASN A 44 -12.97 -39.72 15.19
C ASN A 44 -12.01 -39.15 16.24
N THR A 45 -11.47 -40.01 17.10
CA THR A 45 -10.58 -39.64 18.20
C THR A 45 -9.29 -38.97 17.69
N LEU A 46 -8.78 -39.39 16.52
CA LEU A 46 -7.59 -38.75 15.91
C LEU A 46 -7.88 -37.35 15.43
N ALA A 47 -9.12 -37.03 15.05
CA ALA A 47 -9.49 -35.64 14.70
C ALA A 47 -9.44 -34.71 15.93
N ILE A 48 -9.86 -35.20 17.09
CA ILE A 48 -9.76 -34.45 18.35
C ILE A 48 -8.29 -34.30 18.76
N VAL A 49 -7.51 -35.40 18.68
CA VAL A 49 -6.07 -35.39 18.98
C VAL A 49 -5.33 -34.42 18.05
N SER A 50 -5.63 -34.41 16.75
CA SER A 50 -5.04 -33.45 15.77
C SER A 50 -5.32 -32.00 16.16
N PHE A 51 -6.56 -31.70 16.54
CA PHE A 51 -6.95 -30.37 16.96
C PHE A 51 -6.23 -29.91 18.23
N VAL A 52 -6.17 -30.78 19.25
CA VAL A 52 -5.50 -30.45 20.53
C VAL A 52 -3.98 -30.35 20.35
N SER A 53 -3.36 -31.27 19.60
CA SER A 53 -1.90 -31.25 19.38
C SER A 53 -1.43 -30.08 18.50
N SER A 54 -2.33 -29.46 17.72
CA SER A 54 -1.98 -28.30 16.90
C SER A 54 -1.50 -27.08 17.70
N PHE A 55 -1.88 -27.00 18.98
CA PHE A 55 -1.44 -25.94 19.88
C PHE A 55 -0.03 -26.14 20.45
N PHE A 56 0.49 -27.38 20.43
CA PHE A 56 1.76 -27.70 21.06
C PHE A 56 2.85 -28.12 20.08
N ILE A 57 2.51 -28.89 19.04
CA ILE A 57 3.48 -29.43 18.09
C ILE A 57 2.86 -29.44 16.69
N GLY A 58 3.08 -28.37 15.89
CA GLY A 58 2.46 -28.20 14.57
C GLY A 58 2.67 -29.38 13.60
N LEU A 59 3.88 -29.99 13.58
CA LEU A 59 4.21 -31.11 12.70
C LEU A 59 3.37 -32.37 13.05
N VAL A 60 3.15 -32.64 14.33
CA VAL A 60 2.32 -33.77 14.79
C VAL A 60 0.86 -33.56 14.39
N ALA A 61 0.36 -32.33 14.47
CA ALA A 61 -0.99 -31.99 14.06
C ALA A 61 -1.21 -32.19 12.54
N ILE A 62 -0.23 -31.88 11.72
CA ILE A 62 -0.29 -32.10 10.26
C ILE A 62 -0.39 -33.60 9.97
N ILE A 63 0.48 -34.42 10.56
CA ILE A 63 0.49 -35.87 10.33
C ILE A 63 -0.83 -36.52 10.82
N THR A 64 -1.22 -36.23 12.06
CA THR A 64 -2.45 -36.81 12.66
C THR A 64 -3.70 -36.30 11.95
N GLY A 65 -3.72 -35.05 11.47
CA GLY A 65 -4.82 -34.47 10.71
C GLY A 65 -5.03 -35.14 9.35
N HIS A 66 -3.98 -35.50 8.63
CA HIS A 66 -4.05 -36.23 7.37
C HIS A 66 -4.55 -37.66 7.59
N ILE A 67 -4.06 -38.34 8.64
CA ILE A 67 -4.52 -39.68 8.98
C ILE A 67 -6.02 -39.68 9.39
N ALA A 68 -6.42 -38.67 10.20
CA ALA A 68 -7.82 -38.53 10.61
C ALA A 68 -8.75 -38.27 9.41
N LEU A 69 -8.36 -37.41 8.47
CA LEU A 69 -9.15 -37.16 7.26
C LEU A 69 -9.29 -38.42 6.38
N ALA A 70 -8.25 -39.24 6.28
CA ALA A 70 -8.29 -40.51 5.56
C ALA A 70 -9.25 -41.51 6.24
N GLN A 71 -9.20 -41.61 7.56
CA GLN A 71 -10.10 -42.51 8.33
C GLN A 71 -11.55 -42.05 8.29
N ILE A 72 -11.82 -40.75 8.44
CA ILE A 72 -13.17 -40.18 8.34
C ILE A 72 -13.77 -40.45 6.97
N ARG A 73 -12.95 -40.32 5.89
CA ARG A 73 -13.42 -40.63 4.53
C ARG A 73 -13.70 -42.15 4.33
N ALA A 74 -12.88 -43.02 4.93
CA ALA A 74 -13.02 -44.46 4.77
C ALA A 74 -14.12 -45.08 5.63
N ARG A 75 -14.41 -44.49 6.83
CA ARG A 75 -15.32 -45.08 7.82
C ARG A 75 -16.62 -44.28 8.00
N GLY A 76 -16.76 -43.10 7.35
CA GLY A 76 -17.96 -42.26 7.49
C GLY A 76 -18.13 -41.65 8.89
N GLU A 77 -17.02 -41.49 9.65
CA GLU A 77 -17.05 -40.94 11.01
C GLU A 77 -17.24 -39.39 10.99
N LEU A 78 -17.77 -38.87 12.08
CA LEU A 78 -17.89 -37.42 12.28
C LEU A 78 -16.54 -36.82 12.72
N GLY A 79 -16.33 -35.49 12.49
CA GLY A 79 -15.15 -34.79 12.97
C GLY A 79 -14.28 -34.20 11.88
N ARG A 80 -14.75 -34.15 10.62
CA ARG A 80 -14.02 -33.58 9.48
C ARG A 80 -13.61 -32.11 9.74
N GLY A 81 -14.47 -31.33 10.43
CA GLY A 81 -14.19 -29.96 10.78
C GLY A 81 -12.99 -29.80 11.73
N PHE A 82 -12.93 -30.68 12.77
CA PHE A 82 -11.81 -30.67 13.72
C PHE A 82 -10.50 -31.12 13.07
N ALA A 83 -10.54 -32.14 12.19
CA ALA A 83 -9.34 -32.58 11.47
C ALA A 83 -8.82 -31.50 10.52
N LEU A 84 -9.72 -30.79 9.81
CA LEU A 84 -9.34 -29.72 8.91
C LEU A 84 -8.81 -28.49 9.66
N ALA A 85 -9.46 -28.11 10.77
CA ALA A 85 -9.01 -27.01 11.61
C ALA A 85 -7.62 -27.29 12.21
N GLY A 86 -7.40 -28.49 12.76
CA GLY A 86 -6.09 -28.91 13.27
C GLY A 86 -5.00 -28.88 12.20
N LEU A 87 -5.32 -29.26 10.98
CA LEU A 87 -4.38 -29.26 9.86
C LEU A 87 -4.01 -27.83 9.43
N ILE A 88 -4.97 -26.91 9.32
CA ILE A 88 -4.74 -25.50 8.98
C ILE A 88 -3.88 -24.85 10.07
N ILE A 89 -4.26 -24.99 11.35
CA ILE A 89 -3.50 -24.44 12.47
C ILE A 89 -2.08 -25.03 12.50
N GLY A 90 -1.93 -26.33 12.24
CA GLY A 90 -0.63 -27.00 12.16
C GLY A 90 0.28 -26.42 11.07
N TYR A 91 -0.23 -26.15 9.88
CA TYR A 91 0.54 -25.54 8.80
C TYR A 91 0.92 -24.10 9.12
N VAL A 92 -0.02 -23.29 9.64
CA VAL A 92 0.24 -21.91 10.02
C VAL A 92 1.30 -21.84 11.12
N ALA A 93 1.17 -22.67 12.18
CA ALA A 93 2.13 -22.72 13.27
C ALA A 93 3.53 -23.15 12.80
N THR A 94 3.60 -24.14 11.90
CA THR A 94 4.89 -24.61 11.35
C THR A 94 5.53 -23.54 10.46
N ALA A 95 4.76 -22.83 9.65
CA ALA A 95 5.25 -21.73 8.82
C ALA A 95 5.78 -20.56 9.68
N LEU A 96 5.04 -20.16 10.70
CA LEU A 96 5.47 -19.12 11.65
C LEU A 96 6.76 -19.53 12.39
N PHE A 97 6.85 -20.78 12.82
CA PHE A 97 8.06 -21.29 13.46
C PHE A 97 9.27 -21.27 12.53
N ALA A 98 9.10 -21.67 11.26
CA ALA A 98 10.16 -21.63 10.26
C ALA A 98 10.64 -20.18 10.02
N ILE A 99 9.71 -19.22 9.94
CA ILE A 99 10.04 -17.79 9.83
C ILE A 99 10.84 -17.31 11.04
N LEU A 100 10.42 -17.67 12.26
CA LEU A 100 11.15 -17.31 13.49
C LEU A 100 12.55 -17.90 13.53
N VAL A 101 12.74 -19.15 13.08
CA VAL A 101 14.06 -19.77 13.00
C VAL A 101 14.96 -19.05 12.01
N VAL A 102 14.44 -18.70 10.83
CA VAL A 102 15.19 -17.91 9.83
C VAL A 102 15.57 -16.54 10.42
N PHE A 103 14.63 -15.88 11.07
CA PHE A 103 14.89 -14.59 11.73
C PHE A 103 15.96 -14.71 12.83
N ALA A 104 15.89 -15.77 13.65
CA ALA A 104 16.87 -16.04 14.69
C ALA A 104 18.28 -16.30 14.11
N ILE A 105 18.39 -17.00 12.97
CA ILE A 105 19.68 -17.24 12.30
C ILE A 105 20.25 -15.92 11.75
N ILE A 106 19.41 -15.09 11.11
CA ILE A 106 19.84 -13.77 10.59
C ILE A 106 20.29 -12.88 11.74
N PHE A 107 19.53 -12.84 12.83
CA PHE A 107 19.85 -12.03 14.01
C PHE A 107 21.12 -12.51 14.71
N ALA A 108 21.29 -13.83 14.84
CA ALA A 108 22.51 -14.41 15.40
C ALA A 108 23.76 -14.11 14.57
N SER A 109 23.63 -14.13 13.22
CA SER A 109 24.74 -13.76 12.33
C SER A 109 25.09 -12.27 12.42
N ALA A 110 24.10 -11.39 12.58
CA ALA A 110 24.30 -9.96 12.80
C ALA A 110 25.01 -9.67 14.14
N ILE A 111 24.61 -10.37 15.22
CA ILE A 111 25.29 -10.26 16.53
C ILE A 111 26.72 -10.78 16.44
N ALA A 112 26.96 -11.91 15.78
CA ALA A 112 28.30 -12.46 15.59
C ALA A 112 29.22 -11.48 14.84
N ALA A 113 28.71 -10.84 13.78
CA ALA A 113 29.44 -9.82 13.04
C ALA A 113 29.73 -8.58 13.91
N PHE A 114 28.80 -8.16 14.74
CA PHE A 114 28.96 -7.04 15.66
C PHE A 114 29.99 -7.33 16.78
N VAL A 115 29.98 -8.54 17.34
CA VAL A 115 30.98 -8.97 18.35
C VAL A 115 32.38 -9.04 17.75
N VAL A 116 32.53 -9.56 16.53
CA VAL A 116 33.84 -9.59 15.82
C VAL A 116 34.33 -8.16 15.54
N ALA A 117 33.43 -7.21 15.21
CA ALA A 117 33.81 -5.82 14.99
C ALA A 117 34.28 -5.10 16.28
N ILE A 118 33.73 -5.45 17.46
CA ILE A 118 34.17 -4.91 18.75
C ILE A 118 35.52 -5.48 19.14
N ASP A 119 35.76 -6.77 18.91
CA ASP A 119 37.04 -7.42 19.27
C ASP A 119 38.19 -6.92 18.40
N ALA A 120 37.95 -6.55 17.16
CA ALA A 120 38.93 -5.93 16.27
C ALA A 120 39.30 -4.49 16.68
N GLY A 121 38.50 -3.81 17.52
CA GLY A 121 38.72 -2.44 18.01
C GLY A 121 39.67 -2.34 19.21
N THR A 122 40.08 -3.45 19.85
CA THR A 122 40.84 -3.43 21.11
C THR A 122 42.30 -3.84 21.00
N SER A 123 42.82 -4.09 19.79
CA SER A 123 44.25 -4.43 19.58
C SER A 123 44.98 -3.29 18.89
N SER A 124 45.44 -2.31 19.62
CA SER A 124 46.49 -1.39 19.21
C SER A 124 47.85 -2.12 19.20
N GLY A 125 48.43 -2.30 18.01
CA GLY A 125 49.77 -2.91 17.87
C GLY A 125 50.27 -2.83 16.42
N THR A 126 51.00 -1.74 16.11
CA THR A 126 52.15 -1.56 15.19
C THR A 126 52.18 -2.30 13.84
N ALA A 127 52.03 -1.50 12.82
CA ALA A 127 52.62 -1.47 11.47
C ALA A 127 53.17 -2.76 10.80
N THR A 128 52.65 -3.10 9.64
CA THR A 128 53.47 -3.22 8.42
C THR A 128 52.52 -3.16 7.20
N SER A 129 52.84 -2.27 6.27
CA SER A 129 52.16 -2.01 5.02
C SER A 129 52.13 -3.27 4.14
N SER A 130 50.93 -3.66 3.70
CA SER A 130 50.75 -4.43 2.49
C SER A 130 49.47 -4.00 1.81
N SER A 131 49.62 -3.35 0.69
CA SER A 131 48.58 -2.78 -0.14
C SER A 131 47.74 -3.90 -0.76
N ALA A 132 46.46 -4.00 -0.34
CA ALA A 132 45.40 -4.59 -1.15
C ALA A 132 44.42 -3.47 -1.52
N PRO A 133 43.93 -3.42 -2.75
CA PRO A 133 43.07 -2.33 -3.16
C PRO A 133 41.72 -2.45 -2.45
N GLU A 134 41.53 -1.59 -1.50
CA GLU A 134 40.23 -1.28 -0.91
C GLU A 134 39.42 -0.61 -2.02
N SER A 135 38.43 -1.33 -2.53
CA SER A 135 37.40 -0.75 -3.39
C SER A 135 36.52 0.12 -2.52
N SER A 136 37.04 1.28 -2.17
CA SER A 136 36.23 2.40 -1.69
C SER A 136 35.43 2.88 -2.89
N ALA A 137 34.17 2.50 -2.97
CA ALA A 137 33.22 3.28 -3.74
C ALA A 137 33.31 4.72 -3.18
N PRO A 138 33.58 5.74 -3.99
CA PRO A 138 33.51 7.10 -3.51
C PRO A 138 32.05 7.34 -3.13
N GLU A 139 31.78 7.52 -1.83
CA GLU A 139 30.64 8.31 -1.43
C GLU A 139 30.87 9.72 -1.97
N SER A 140 30.45 9.92 -3.22
CA SER A 140 30.27 11.26 -3.77
C SER A 140 29.12 11.87 -2.98
N SER A 141 29.42 12.45 -1.85
CA SER A 141 28.52 13.36 -1.16
C SER A 141 28.43 14.64 -2.01
N THR A 142 27.73 14.58 -3.14
CA THR A 142 27.29 15.78 -3.82
C THR A 142 26.42 16.52 -2.79
N PRO A 143 26.75 17.79 -2.47
CA PRO A 143 25.92 18.57 -1.54
C PRO A 143 24.48 18.55 -2.04
N LEU A 144 23.53 18.35 -1.12
CA LEU A 144 22.12 18.41 -1.47
C LEU A 144 21.77 19.81 -1.97
N PRO A 145 20.83 19.94 -2.91
CA PRO A 145 20.38 21.23 -3.39
C PRO A 145 19.75 22.03 -2.25
N THR A 146 19.87 23.36 -2.30
CA THR A 146 19.30 24.31 -1.33
C THR A 146 18.63 25.48 -2.06
N GLY A 147 17.76 26.20 -1.35
CA GLY A 147 16.99 27.31 -1.90
C GLY A 147 15.86 26.86 -2.80
N GLN A 148 15.42 27.75 -3.68
CA GLN A 148 14.29 27.49 -4.57
C GLN A 148 14.73 27.50 -6.03
N LEU A 149 14.26 26.50 -6.80
CA LEU A 149 14.47 26.42 -8.24
C LEU A 149 13.20 25.92 -8.94
N GLY A 150 12.62 26.73 -9.82
CA GLY A 150 11.32 26.43 -10.41
C GLY A 150 10.23 26.32 -9.34
N ALA A 151 9.53 25.20 -9.29
CA ALA A 151 8.57 24.89 -8.25
C ALA A 151 9.17 24.13 -7.06
N ALA A 152 10.46 23.75 -7.10
CA ALA A 152 11.10 23.00 -6.01
C ALA A 152 11.61 23.96 -4.93
N ASP A 153 11.12 23.81 -3.69
CA ASP A 153 11.69 24.38 -2.48
C ASP A 153 12.53 23.31 -1.79
N PHE A 154 13.85 23.40 -1.99
CA PHE A 154 14.77 22.38 -1.49
C PHE A 154 14.94 22.43 0.02
N ASP A 155 14.83 23.62 0.63
CA ASP A 155 14.96 23.80 2.08
C ASP A 155 13.67 23.38 2.79
N GLY A 156 12.51 23.59 2.15
CA GLY A 156 11.20 23.15 2.65
C GLY A 156 10.90 21.66 2.42
N GLY A 157 11.61 21.03 1.50
CA GLY A 157 11.43 19.61 1.20
C GLY A 157 10.20 19.28 0.37
N TYR A 158 9.68 20.23 -0.44
CA TYR A 158 8.47 20.06 -1.23
C TYR A 158 8.55 20.75 -2.59
N LEU A 159 7.56 20.47 -3.43
CA LEU A 159 7.29 21.19 -4.65
C LEU A 159 6.06 22.07 -4.42
N GLU A 160 6.19 23.39 -4.60
CA GLU A 160 5.11 24.34 -4.27
C GLU A 160 4.44 24.92 -5.52
N PHE A 161 3.12 24.90 -5.51
CA PHE A 161 2.27 25.39 -6.60
C PHE A 161 1.16 26.30 -6.07
N GLY A 162 0.97 27.44 -6.73
CA GLY A 162 -0.04 28.42 -6.34
C GLY A 162 0.46 29.41 -5.29
N THR A 163 -0.45 30.31 -4.87
CA THR A 163 -0.18 31.35 -3.86
C THR A 163 -1.45 31.63 -3.04
N GLY A 164 -2.34 30.64 -2.96
CA GLY A 164 -3.58 30.73 -2.20
C GLY A 164 -3.34 30.74 -0.70
N VAL A 165 -4.37 31.15 0.05
CA VAL A 165 -4.28 31.28 1.51
C VAL A 165 -4.42 29.94 2.23
N VAL A 166 -5.11 28.97 1.64
CA VAL A 166 -5.24 27.61 2.18
C VAL A 166 -4.06 26.79 1.70
N ILE A 167 -3.28 26.25 2.62
CA ILE A 167 -2.11 25.42 2.32
C ILE A 167 -2.52 23.94 2.37
N ILE A 168 -2.20 23.22 1.31
CA ILE A 168 -2.42 21.78 1.24
C ILE A 168 -1.05 21.10 1.08
N ASP A 169 -0.64 20.35 2.12
CA ASP A 169 0.54 19.50 2.06
C ASP A 169 0.13 18.08 1.69
N GLU A 170 0.62 17.58 0.57
CA GLU A 170 0.30 16.26 0.03
C GLU A 170 1.55 15.37 0.03
N TYR A 171 1.60 14.40 0.94
CA TYR A 171 2.68 13.41 1.03
C TYR A 171 2.30 12.17 0.21
N VAL A 172 3.01 11.94 -0.88
CA VAL A 172 2.75 10.86 -1.84
C VAL A 172 3.99 10.03 -2.12
N ASP A 173 3.80 8.77 -2.51
CA ASP A 173 4.87 7.94 -3.08
C ASP A 173 4.45 7.48 -4.47
N PRO A 174 5.28 7.68 -5.50
CA PRO A 174 4.93 7.34 -6.90
C PRO A 174 4.59 5.86 -7.12
N MET A 175 4.93 4.95 -6.21
CA MET A 175 4.59 3.55 -6.29
C MET A 175 3.34 3.18 -5.46
N CYS A 176 2.81 4.10 -4.63
CA CYS A 176 1.69 3.82 -3.74
C CYS A 176 0.34 3.79 -4.47
N PRO A 177 -0.37 2.65 -4.52
CA PRO A 177 -1.63 2.56 -5.25
C PRO A 177 -2.75 3.40 -4.65
N TYR A 178 -2.69 3.71 -3.36
CA TYR A 178 -3.64 4.62 -2.70
C TYR A 178 -3.42 6.07 -3.09
N CYS A 179 -2.15 6.47 -3.38
CA CYS A 179 -1.84 7.80 -3.94
C CYS A 179 -2.44 7.95 -5.34
N ALA A 180 -2.33 6.91 -6.19
CA ALA A 180 -2.97 6.95 -7.50
C ALA A 180 -4.50 7.07 -7.42
N GLN A 181 -5.14 6.43 -6.44
CA GLN A 181 -6.58 6.57 -6.21
C GLN A 181 -6.96 7.99 -5.78
N PHE A 182 -6.17 8.58 -4.88
CA PHE A 182 -6.38 9.95 -4.42
C PHE A 182 -6.19 10.95 -5.56
N GLU A 183 -5.10 10.86 -6.31
CA GLU A 183 -4.81 11.73 -7.45
C GLU A 183 -5.88 11.61 -8.55
N ALA A 184 -6.31 10.39 -8.89
CA ALA A 184 -7.35 10.16 -9.89
C ALA A 184 -8.70 10.79 -9.49
N ALA A 185 -9.01 10.88 -8.20
CA ALA A 185 -10.25 11.46 -7.72
C ALA A 185 -10.14 12.98 -7.48
N ASN A 186 -8.99 13.46 -6.97
CA ASN A 186 -8.88 14.81 -6.40
C ASN A 186 -7.87 15.69 -7.13
N GLY A 187 -7.01 15.14 -8.00
CA GLY A 187 -5.93 15.90 -8.67
C GLY A 187 -6.45 17.06 -9.52
N GLU A 188 -7.57 16.88 -10.24
CA GLU A 188 -8.20 17.97 -11.00
C GLU A 188 -8.71 19.10 -10.09
N LEU A 189 -9.30 18.76 -8.94
CA LEU A 189 -9.75 19.74 -7.94
C LEU A 189 -8.56 20.54 -7.39
N LEU A 190 -7.46 19.87 -7.03
CA LEU A 190 -6.24 20.50 -6.54
C LEU A 190 -5.63 21.43 -7.59
N ALA A 191 -5.50 20.95 -8.83
CA ALA A 191 -4.97 21.76 -9.93
C ALA A 191 -5.84 22.98 -10.23
N ALA A 192 -7.18 22.85 -10.16
CA ALA A 192 -8.12 23.94 -10.33
C ALA A 192 -8.00 24.96 -9.20
N GLY A 193 -7.85 24.54 -7.95
CA GLY A 193 -7.65 25.42 -6.79
C GLY A 193 -6.31 26.18 -6.86
N VAL A 194 -5.25 25.54 -7.34
CA VAL A 194 -3.98 26.21 -7.65
C VAL A 194 -4.16 27.27 -8.75
N ALA A 195 -4.84 26.90 -9.83
CA ALA A 195 -5.04 27.78 -10.97
C ALA A 195 -5.95 28.99 -10.66
N SER A 196 -6.95 28.82 -9.77
CA SER A 196 -7.80 29.92 -9.29
C SER A 196 -7.10 30.83 -8.29
N GLY A 197 -6.00 30.38 -7.67
CA GLY A 197 -5.28 31.11 -6.61
C GLY A 197 -5.92 30.95 -5.24
N ASP A 198 -6.80 29.97 -5.05
CA ASP A 198 -7.47 29.70 -3.76
C ASP A 198 -6.55 28.92 -2.82
N ILE A 199 -5.75 27.99 -3.35
CA ILE A 199 -4.86 27.13 -2.57
C ILE A 199 -3.39 27.28 -2.96
N THR A 200 -2.52 26.98 -1.99
CA THR A 200 -1.11 26.66 -2.20
C THR A 200 -0.96 25.15 -1.99
N LEU A 201 -0.58 24.42 -3.04
CA LEU A 201 -0.34 22.99 -2.96
C LEU A 201 1.16 22.72 -2.80
N ARG A 202 1.54 21.95 -1.78
CA ARG A 202 2.89 21.46 -1.52
C ARG A 202 2.93 19.96 -1.67
N VAL A 203 3.62 19.48 -2.69
CA VAL A 203 3.77 18.05 -2.97
C VAL A 203 5.08 17.55 -2.38
N HIS A 204 4.98 16.67 -1.39
CA HIS A 204 6.10 15.96 -0.77
C HIS A 204 6.20 14.56 -1.39
N SER A 205 7.05 14.40 -2.40
CA SER A 205 7.22 13.12 -3.08
C SER A 205 8.19 12.22 -2.32
N LEU A 206 7.64 11.16 -1.71
CA LEU A 206 8.35 10.24 -0.84
C LEU A 206 8.86 8.99 -1.59
N THR A 207 9.77 8.26 -0.98
CA THR A 207 10.52 7.15 -1.60
C THR A 207 10.50 5.85 -0.78
N PHE A 208 9.62 5.75 0.25
CA PHE A 208 9.68 4.64 1.19
C PHE A 208 9.25 3.29 0.59
N LEU A 209 8.63 3.28 -0.60
CA LEU A 209 8.29 2.07 -1.35
C LEU A 209 9.41 1.59 -2.30
N ASP A 210 10.62 2.17 -2.27
CA ASP A 210 11.77 1.68 -3.04
C ASP A 210 12.00 0.17 -2.86
N ARG A 211 11.86 -0.34 -1.64
CA ARG A 211 11.95 -1.78 -1.34
C ARG A 211 10.94 -2.66 -2.10
N MET A 212 9.88 -2.05 -2.63
CA MET A 212 8.85 -2.74 -3.42
C MET A 212 9.13 -2.72 -4.92
N SER A 213 10.29 -2.17 -5.34
CA SER A 213 10.66 -1.98 -6.74
C SER A 213 11.68 -2.99 -7.27
N GLN A 214 11.87 -4.14 -6.62
CA GLN A 214 12.83 -5.18 -7.02
C GLN A 214 14.29 -4.68 -7.12
N GLY A 215 14.67 -3.69 -6.31
CA GLY A 215 16.01 -3.12 -6.26
C GLY A 215 16.31 -2.08 -7.35
N THR A 216 15.30 -1.54 -8.02
CA THR A 216 15.45 -0.45 -9.00
C THR A 216 15.27 0.93 -8.41
N ASP A 217 14.90 1.04 -7.13
CA ASP A 217 14.61 2.28 -6.41
C ASP A 217 13.64 3.19 -7.18
N TYR A 218 12.53 2.59 -7.65
CA TYR A 218 11.58 3.27 -8.53
C TYR A 218 11.00 4.53 -7.90
N SER A 219 10.60 4.47 -6.61
CA SER A 219 10.04 5.65 -5.94
C SER A 219 11.04 6.81 -5.90
N SER A 220 12.32 6.53 -5.59
CA SER A 220 13.40 7.54 -5.64
C SER A 220 13.59 8.12 -7.04
N ARG A 221 13.60 7.28 -8.08
CA ARG A 221 13.76 7.75 -9.47
C ARG A 221 12.56 8.55 -9.96
N ALA A 222 11.35 8.13 -9.64
CA ALA A 222 10.13 8.83 -10.03
C ALA A 222 9.95 10.15 -9.26
N SER A 223 10.29 10.19 -7.95
CA SER A 223 10.32 11.42 -7.17
C SER A 223 11.36 12.41 -7.69
N ALA A 224 12.55 11.92 -8.06
CA ALA A 224 13.57 12.75 -8.70
C ALA A 224 13.11 13.24 -10.08
N ALA A 225 12.44 12.43 -10.89
CA ALA A 225 11.87 12.82 -12.16
C ALA A 225 10.83 13.93 -12.01
N LEU A 226 9.97 13.84 -10.99
CA LEU A 226 9.00 14.88 -10.64
C LEU A 226 9.72 16.20 -10.26
N THR A 227 10.81 16.10 -9.49
CA THR A 227 11.63 17.25 -9.12
C THR A 227 12.37 17.85 -10.35
N CYS A 228 12.89 17.01 -11.26
CA CYS A 228 13.45 17.46 -12.54
C CYS A 228 12.40 18.25 -13.35
N GLN A 229 11.18 17.76 -13.40
CA GLN A 229 10.07 18.44 -14.07
C GLN A 229 9.76 19.77 -13.39
N ALA A 230 9.70 19.79 -12.06
CA ALA A 230 9.40 20.99 -11.27
C ALA A 230 10.46 22.09 -11.42
N THR A 231 11.72 21.71 -11.57
CA THR A 231 12.83 22.67 -11.76
C THR A 231 12.93 23.19 -13.19
N LEU A 232 12.68 22.35 -14.20
CA LEU A 232 12.90 22.67 -15.60
C LEU A 232 11.64 23.14 -16.33
N ASN A 233 10.45 22.65 -15.93
CA ASN A 233 9.16 22.97 -16.51
C ASN A 233 8.09 23.11 -15.42
N PRO A 234 8.20 24.10 -14.51
CA PRO A 234 7.35 24.19 -13.32
C PRO A 234 5.85 24.27 -13.65
N GLY A 235 5.46 24.90 -14.76
CA GLY A 235 4.06 25.03 -15.17
C GLY A 235 3.39 23.70 -15.60
N GLU A 236 4.20 22.69 -15.93
CA GLU A 236 3.71 21.39 -16.41
C GLU A 236 3.85 20.27 -15.35
N THR A 237 4.27 20.65 -14.13
CA THR A 237 4.62 19.63 -13.11
C THR A 237 3.38 18.90 -12.57
N LEU A 238 2.25 19.58 -12.35
CA LEU A 238 1.02 18.91 -11.91
C LEU A 238 0.48 17.95 -12.97
N ALA A 239 0.59 18.32 -14.26
CA ALA A 239 0.25 17.41 -15.35
C ALA A 239 1.18 16.18 -15.39
N PHE A 240 2.47 16.34 -15.08
CA PHE A 240 3.42 15.23 -14.97
C PHE A 240 3.12 14.36 -13.76
N LEU A 241 2.75 14.92 -12.61
CA LEU A 241 2.31 14.17 -11.43
C LEU A 241 1.11 13.27 -11.74
N SER A 242 0.09 13.83 -12.38
CA SER A 242 -1.08 13.06 -12.84
C SER A 242 -0.69 11.99 -13.83
N ALA A 243 0.24 12.25 -14.76
CA ALA A 243 0.73 11.26 -15.71
C ALA A 243 1.51 10.13 -15.03
N LEU A 244 2.33 10.43 -14.01
CA LEU A 244 3.02 9.42 -13.21
C LEU A 244 2.04 8.46 -12.56
N PHE A 245 0.99 8.95 -11.90
CA PHE A 245 -0.02 8.11 -11.26
C PHE A 245 -0.93 7.39 -12.27
N ALA A 246 -1.25 8.00 -13.41
CA ALA A 246 -2.01 7.34 -14.47
C ALA A 246 -1.24 6.17 -15.12
N ASN A 247 0.10 6.20 -15.08
CA ASN A 247 0.98 5.15 -15.60
C ASN A 247 1.71 4.39 -14.49
N GLN A 248 1.19 4.44 -13.26
CA GLN A 248 1.83 3.86 -12.09
C GLN A 248 2.06 2.35 -12.26
N PRO A 249 3.28 1.86 -12.03
CA PRO A 249 3.56 0.43 -12.02
C PRO A 249 2.97 -0.25 -10.79
N LEU A 250 2.74 -1.54 -10.88
CA LEU A 250 2.35 -2.33 -9.71
C LEU A 250 3.51 -2.43 -8.73
N GLU A 251 3.20 -2.46 -7.44
CA GLU A 251 4.17 -2.84 -6.41
C GLU A 251 4.80 -4.20 -6.73
N GLN A 252 6.01 -4.41 -6.26
CA GLN A 252 6.82 -5.61 -6.51
C GLN A 252 7.17 -5.84 -8.00
N THR A 253 7.21 -4.76 -8.78
CA THR A 253 7.79 -4.74 -10.13
C THR A 253 9.00 -3.80 -10.17
N ALA A 254 9.76 -3.83 -11.25
CA ALA A 254 10.90 -2.91 -11.43
C ALA A 254 10.48 -1.44 -11.60
N GLY A 255 9.20 -1.17 -11.82
CA GLY A 255 8.71 0.17 -12.14
C GLY A 255 9.10 0.61 -13.56
N LEU A 256 8.80 1.86 -13.87
CA LEU A 256 9.18 2.47 -15.14
C LEU A 256 10.69 2.72 -15.20
N SER A 257 11.29 2.56 -16.37
CA SER A 257 12.66 2.98 -16.65
C SER A 257 12.78 4.51 -16.70
N ASN A 258 14.00 5.03 -16.61
CA ASN A 258 14.26 6.48 -16.75
C ASN A 258 13.73 7.05 -18.09
N GLY A 259 13.89 6.28 -19.17
CA GLY A 259 13.36 6.67 -20.49
C GLY A 259 11.83 6.73 -20.53
N GLU A 260 11.14 5.80 -19.86
CA GLU A 260 9.69 5.82 -19.74
C GLU A 260 9.21 6.96 -18.83
N LEU A 261 9.91 7.24 -17.73
CA LEU A 261 9.64 8.42 -16.89
C LEU A 261 9.81 9.72 -17.69
N ALA A 262 10.89 9.87 -18.44
CA ALA A 262 11.13 11.04 -19.28
C ALA A 262 10.06 11.19 -20.39
N ALA A 263 9.54 10.09 -20.91
CA ALA A 263 8.50 10.10 -21.93
C ALA A 263 7.12 10.60 -21.44
N LEU A 264 6.88 10.59 -20.12
CA LEU A 264 5.68 11.17 -19.53
C LEU A 264 5.73 12.69 -19.41
N ALA A 265 6.94 13.27 -19.50
CA ALA A 265 7.15 14.70 -19.31
C ALA A 265 6.58 15.50 -20.48
N THR A 266 6.06 16.68 -20.15
CA THR A 266 5.66 17.70 -21.09
C THR A 266 6.39 19.00 -20.77
N GLY A 267 6.46 19.92 -21.74
CA GLY A 267 7.16 21.19 -21.56
C GLY A 267 8.26 21.41 -22.60
N ALA A 268 8.91 22.58 -22.49
CA ALA A 268 9.93 22.99 -23.44
C ALA A 268 11.30 22.37 -23.18
N SER A 269 11.59 22.03 -21.92
CA SER A 269 12.88 21.49 -21.50
C SER A 269 12.81 19.96 -21.40
N ASN A 270 13.80 19.27 -21.97
CA ASN A 270 13.96 17.84 -21.81
C ASN A 270 14.49 17.53 -20.40
N ILE A 271 13.83 16.62 -19.68
CA ILE A 271 14.23 16.23 -18.31
C ILE A 271 15.05 14.93 -18.27
N ALA A 272 15.30 14.29 -19.42
CA ALA A 272 15.95 12.98 -19.46
C ALA A 272 17.36 12.99 -18.83
N ASP A 273 18.17 13.99 -19.17
CA ASP A 273 19.53 14.10 -18.62
C ASP A 273 19.51 14.29 -17.09
N CYS A 274 18.55 15.04 -16.56
CA CYS A 274 18.38 15.25 -15.13
C CYS A 274 17.94 13.94 -14.43
N ILE A 275 17.05 13.16 -15.05
CA ILE A 275 16.63 11.85 -14.53
C ILE A 275 17.80 10.87 -14.55
N ASP A 276 18.56 10.82 -15.65
CA ASP A 276 19.67 9.88 -15.83
C ASP A 276 20.87 10.19 -14.92
N SER A 277 21.09 11.49 -14.58
CA SER A 277 22.11 11.88 -13.60
C SER A 277 21.73 11.53 -12.16
N GLY A 278 20.42 11.34 -11.88
CA GLY A 278 19.92 11.04 -10.55
C GLY A 278 19.98 12.20 -9.56
N ASP A 279 20.00 13.45 -10.07
CA ASP A 279 20.32 14.67 -9.34
C ASP A 279 19.52 14.85 -8.04
N TYR A 280 18.25 14.49 -8.01
CA TYR A 280 17.38 14.75 -6.86
C TYR A 280 17.00 13.50 -6.04
N GLN A 281 17.56 12.32 -6.34
CA GLN A 281 17.20 11.09 -5.61
C GLN A 281 17.58 11.19 -4.13
N ALA A 282 18.81 11.63 -3.83
CA ALA A 282 19.27 11.78 -2.45
C ALA A 282 18.44 12.80 -1.66
N TRP A 283 18.02 13.90 -2.31
CA TRP A 283 17.13 14.89 -1.70
C TRP A 283 15.75 14.29 -1.38
N SER A 284 15.15 13.55 -2.31
CA SER A 284 13.85 12.88 -2.08
C SER A 284 13.92 11.84 -0.98
N GLN A 285 15.03 11.10 -0.88
CA GLN A 285 15.27 10.13 0.20
C GLN A 285 15.40 10.82 1.55
N GLN A 286 16.15 11.93 1.64
CA GLN A 286 16.27 12.71 2.87
C GLN A 286 14.92 13.26 3.33
N ASN A 287 14.13 13.83 2.40
CA ASN A 287 12.79 14.33 2.73
C ASN A 287 11.87 13.21 3.21
N THR A 288 12.00 12.02 2.64
CA THR A 288 11.28 10.83 3.11
C THR A 288 11.63 10.51 4.56
N GLU A 289 12.91 10.48 4.90
CA GLU A 289 13.36 10.24 6.27
C GLU A 289 12.85 11.32 7.22
N ALA A 290 12.94 12.59 6.84
CA ALA A 290 12.42 13.71 7.62
C ALA A 290 10.89 13.59 7.84
N ALA A 291 10.11 13.31 6.80
CA ALA A 291 8.67 13.16 6.91
C ALA A 291 8.25 11.99 7.80
N LEU A 292 8.96 10.85 7.73
CA LEU A 292 8.68 9.66 8.54
C LEU A 292 9.12 9.82 10.01
N THR A 293 10.15 10.62 10.27
CA THR A 293 10.69 10.85 11.60
C THR A 293 9.96 12.01 12.30
N GLY A 294 9.70 13.08 11.58
CA GLY A 294 9.10 14.32 12.10
C GLY A 294 10.09 15.13 12.98
N PRO A 295 9.61 16.13 13.72
CA PRO A 295 8.24 16.64 13.68
C PRO A 295 7.88 17.37 12.39
N ILE A 296 6.61 17.36 11.97
CA ILE A 296 6.13 18.16 10.85
C ILE A 296 5.64 19.51 11.41
N GLU A 297 6.36 20.56 11.06
CA GLU A 297 6.05 21.90 11.57
C GLU A 297 4.68 22.40 11.11
N GLY A 298 3.90 22.93 12.06
CA GLY A 298 2.56 23.48 11.79
C GLY A 298 1.47 22.44 11.57
N ALA A 299 1.79 21.13 11.68
CA ALA A 299 0.82 20.06 11.52
C ALA A 299 0.33 19.50 12.86
N GLU A 300 -0.88 18.97 12.88
CA GLU A 300 -1.44 18.26 14.04
C GLU A 300 -0.82 16.86 14.23
N ILE A 301 -0.18 16.32 13.18
CA ILE A 301 0.51 15.03 13.22
C ILE A 301 2.00 15.22 13.48
N GLU A 302 2.59 14.32 14.25
CA GLU A 302 4.01 14.36 14.55
C GLU A 302 4.87 13.94 13.34
N SER A 303 4.43 12.92 12.59
CA SER A 303 5.13 12.43 11.40
C SER A 303 4.18 11.67 10.48
N VAL A 304 4.57 11.53 9.21
CA VAL A 304 3.84 10.71 8.22
C VAL A 304 3.94 9.24 8.59
N LYS A 305 2.82 8.52 8.57
CA LYS A 305 2.77 7.07 8.86
C LYS A 305 2.48 6.22 7.62
N GLY A 306 2.11 6.84 6.53
CA GLY A 306 1.80 6.19 5.25
C GLY A 306 1.38 7.21 4.20
N THR A 307 1.22 6.75 2.97
CA THR A 307 0.79 7.60 1.85
C THR A 307 -0.53 7.09 1.24
N PRO A 308 -1.36 7.99 0.71
CA PRO A 308 -1.21 9.44 0.83
C PRO A 308 -1.49 9.92 2.27
N THR A 309 -0.76 10.94 2.71
CA THR A 309 -1.14 11.78 3.85
C THR A 309 -1.39 13.17 3.30
N VAL A 310 -2.55 13.75 3.58
CA VAL A 310 -2.93 15.06 3.10
C VAL A 310 -3.29 15.92 4.29
N LEU A 311 -2.66 17.10 4.39
CA LEU A 311 -2.93 18.09 5.42
C LEU A 311 -3.52 19.34 4.77
N VAL A 312 -4.54 19.91 5.35
CA VAL A 312 -5.12 21.21 4.96
C VAL A 312 -4.91 22.16 6.13
N ASP A 313 -4.10 23.17 5.95
CA ASP A 313 -3.62 24.08 7.01
C ASP A 313 -3.13 23.31 8.26
N GLY A 314 -2.38 22.22 8.02
CA GLY A 314 -1.80 21.35 9.06
C GLY A 314 -2.77 20.33 9.65
N VAL A 315 -4.06 20.34 9.32
CA VAL A 315 -5.07 19.36 9.80
C VAL A 315 -5.16 18.19 8.84
N GLN A 316 -5.04 16.95 9.35
CA GLN A 316 -5.04 15.77 8.52
C GLN A 316 -6.42 15.41 7.97
N TYR A 317 -6.53 15.23 6.64
CA TYR A 317 -7.68 14.61 6.04
C TYR A 317 -7.70 13.11 6.29
N THR A 318 -8.75 12.62 6.93
CA THR A 318 -8.93 11.19 7.26
C THR A 318 -10.17 10.57 6.60
N GLY A 319 -10.78 11.29 5.64
CA GLY A 319 -11.95 10.83 4.89
C GLY A 319 -11.61 9.88 3.73
N SER A 320 -12.58 9.67 2.85
CA SER A 320 -12.41 8.79 1.69
C SER A 320 -11.42 9.35 0.68
N LEU A 321 -10.47 8.53 0.23
CA LEU A 321 -9.50 8.92 -0.80
C LEU A 321 -10.15 9.18 -2.17
N THR A 322 -11.35 8.64 -2.40
CA THR A 322 -12.02 8.66 -3.70
C THR A 322 -13.34 9.44 -3.71
N ASP A 323 -13.74 10.04 -2.59
CA ASP A 323 -14.91 10.90 -2.53
C ASP A 323 -14.47 12.38 -2.64
N THR A 324 -14.48 12.88 -3.86
CA THR A 324 -14.08 14.27 -4.17
C THR A 324 -14.99 15.29 -3.49
N ALA A 325 -16.27 14.97 -3.26
CA ALA A 325 -17.19 15.89 -2.60
C ALA A 325 -16.85 16.01 -1.10
N GLU A 326 -16.52 14.89 -0.44
CA GLU A 326 -16.05 14.88 0.95
C GLU A 326 -14.74 15.66 1.09
N PHE A 327 -13.77 15.41 0.23
CA PHE A 327 -12.50 16.13 0.25
C PHE A 327 -12.66 17.62 -0.04
N SER A 328 -13.47 17.99 -1.04
CA SER A 328 -13.76 19.38 -1.35
C SER A 328 -14.43 20.13 -0.18
N ALA A 329 -15.36 19.46 0.54
CA ALA A 329 -16.00 20.03 1.72
C ALA A 329 -14.98 20.22 2.85
N PHE A 330 -14.02 19.30 3.02
CA PHE A 330 -12.96 19.44 4.00
C PHE A 330 -12.04 20.63 3.69
N VAL A 331 -11.58 20.77 2.43
CA VAL A 331 -10.78 21.93 1.98
C VAL A 331 -11.58 23.22 2.18
N ALA A 332 -12.86 23.24 1.82
CA ALA A 332 -13.71 24.42 1.99
C ALA A 332 -13.90 24.84 3.46
N SER A 333 -13.70 23.93 4.41
CA SER A 333 -13.80 24.26 5.84
C SER A 333 -12.61 25.06 6.38
N ALA A 334 -11.53 25.18 5.60
CA ALA A 334 -10.34 25.97 5.93
C ALA A 334 -10.44 27.43 5.47
N PHE A 335 -11.46 27.77 4.65
CA PHE A 335 -11.75 29.15 4.26
C PHE A 335 -12.68 29.81 5.28
#